data_1734dd5de3f2d0eed18a86975728de93
#
_entry.id   1734dd5de3f2d0eed18a86975728de93
#
_cell.length_a   1.000
_cell.length_b   1.000
_cell.length_c   1.000
_cell.angle_alpha   90.00
_cell.angle_beta   90.00
_cell.angle_gamma   90.00
#
_symmetry.space_group_name_H-M   'P 1'
#
loop_
_entity.id
_entity.type
_entity.pdbx_description
1 polymer ?
#
loop_
_entity_poly.entity_id
_entity_poly.type
_entity_poly.pdbx_seq_one_letter_code
_entity_poly.pdbx_strand_id
1 'polypeptide(L)'
;MSQEEHNHEELNDQLQVRRDKMNQLRENGIDPFGARFERTHQSQEVISAYQDLTKEELEEKAIEVTIAGRMMTKRGKGKAGFAHLQDLEGQIQIYVRKDSVGDDQYEIFKSSDLGDLIGVTGKVFKTNVGELSVKATSFELLTKALRPLPDKYHGLKDVEQRYRQRYLDLIVNPDSKHTFITRSKIIQAMRRYLDDHGYLEVETPTMHSIPGGASARPFITHHNALDIPLYMRIAIELHLKRLIVGGLEKVYEIGRVFRNEGVSTRHNPEFTMIELYEAYADYKDIMSLTENLVAHIAQEVLGTTTIQYGEEQIDLKPEWKRIHMVDAVKEATGVDFWEEVTVEQAREYAKEHGVEIKESMTVGHIINEFFEQKIEETLIQPTFIYGHPVEISPLAKKNPEDPRFTDRFELFIVGREHANAFTELNDPIDQRERFEAQLKEREAGNDEAHLMDEDFVEALEYGMPPTGGLGIGIDRLVMLLTNAPSIRDVLLFPQMRQR
;
A
#
# COMPACT_ATOMS: atom_id res chain seq x y z
N MET A 1 -14.12 -9.83 41.41
CA MET A 1 -13.67 -8.91 40.34
C MET A 1 -13.04 -9.75 39.23
N SER A 2 -13.50 -9.62 37.99
CA SER A 2 -12.89 -10.30 36.84
C SER A 2 -11.52 -9.68 36.54
N GLN A 3 -10.66 -10.40 35.85
CA GLN A 3 -9.34 -9.89 35.45
C GLN A 3 -9.44 -8.61 34.57
N GLU A 4 -10.54 -8.45 33.84
CA GLU A 4 -10.86 -7.27 33.06
C GLU A 4 -11.21 -6.06 33.95
N GLU A 5 -11.99 -6.24 35.01
CA GLU A 5 -12.30 -5.17 35.98
C GLU A 5 -11.04 -4.68 36.69
N HIS A 6 -10.16 -5.60 37.07
CA HIS A 6 -8.88 -5.25 37.69
C HIS A 6 -7.96 -4.45 36.76
N ASN A 7 -7.85 -4.86 35.51
CA ASN A 7 -7.08 -4.14 34.48
C ASN A 7 -7.66 -2.75 34.20
N HIS A 8 -8.97 -2.57 34.24
CA HIS A 8 -9.63 -1.27 34.07
C HIS A 8 -9.38 -0.33 35.24
N GLU A 9 -9.38 -0.83 36.48
CA GLU A 9 -9.04 -0.04 37.66
C GLU A 9 -7.57 0.39 37.64
N GLU A 10 -6.63 -0.52 37.37
CA GLU A 10 -5.20 -0.18 37.26
C GLU A 10 -4.93 0.85 36.16
N LEU A 11 -5.61 0.76 35.03
CA LEU A 11 -5.49 1.75 33.95
C LEU A 11 -6.00 3.11 34.40
N ASN A 12 -7.14 3.17 35.09
CA ASN A 12 -7.70 4.42 35.60
C ASN A 12 -6.77 5.09 36.62
N ASP A 13 -6.15 4.32 37.50
CA ASP A 13 -5.18 4.83 38.47
C ASP A 13 -3.93 5.41 37.77
N GLN A 14 -3.41 4.72 36.74
CA GLN A 14 -2.28 5.23 35.97
C GLN A 14 -2.63 6.51 35.22
N LEU A 15 -3.85 6.60 34.64
CA LEU A 15 -4.32 7.82 33.98
C LEU A 15 -4.40 8.98 34.96
N GLN A 16 -4.90 8.76 36.18
CA GLN A 16 -4.99 9.79 37.20
C GLN A 16 -3.61 10.27 37.63
N VAL A 17 -2.70 9.36 37.95
CA VAL A 17 -1.31 9.68 38.31
C VAL A 17 -0.62 10.53 37.24
N ARG A 18 -0.82 10.23 35.96
CA ARG A 18 -0.22 11.02 34.86
C ARG A 18 -0.84 12.41 34.73
N ARG A 19 -2.16 12.54 34.99
CA ARG A 19 -2.84 13.84 35.06
C ARG A 19 -2.38 14.69 36.25
N ASP A 20 -2.18 14.07 37.39
CA ASP A 20 -1.67 14.76 38.56
C ASP A 20 -0.25 15.28 38.32
N LYS A 21 0.63 14.48 37.72
CA LYS A 21 1.97 14.93 37.28
C LYS A 21 1.90 16.08 36.28
N MET A 22 0.96 16.03 35.32
CA MET A 22 0.74 17.12 34.36
C MET A 22 0.34 18.41 35.08
N ASN A 23 -0.57 18.34 36.07
CA ASN A 23 -1.01 19.50 36.84
C ASN A 23 0.15 20.05 37.68
N GLN A 24 0.95 19.19 38.29
CA GLN A 24 2.13 19.58 39.06
C GLN A 24 3.19 20.30 38.22
N LEU A 25 3.38 19.88 36.93
CA LEU A 25 4.24 20.60 36.00
C LEU A 25 3.72 22.03 35.76
N ARG A 26 2.41 22.20 35.51
CA ARG A 26 1.77 23.52 35.35
C ARG A 26 1.89 24.40 36.57
N GLU A 27 1.69 23.86 37.76
CA GLU A 27 1.88 24.58 39.04
C GLU A 27 3.31 25.07 39.21
N ASN A 28 4.29 24.32 38.68
CA ASN A 28 5.71 24.70 38.65
C ASN A 28 6.08 25.64 37.48
N GLY A 29 5.10 26.13 36.71
CA GLY A 29 5.33 27.03 35.59
C GLY A 29 5.91 26.34 34.33
N ILE A 30 5.85 25.01 34.24
CA ILE A 30 6.32 24.22 33.13
C ILE A 30 5.10 23.83 32.26
N ASP A 31 5.14 24.18 30.95
CA ASP A 31 4.12 23.73 30.03
C ASP A 31 4.32 22.24 29.72
N PRO A 32 3.35 21.36 30.08
CA PRO A 32 3.47 19.93 29.82
C PRO A 32 3.25 19.57 28.32
N PHE A 33 2.88 20.54 27.47
CA PHE A 33 2.64 20.40 26.05
C PHE A 33 3.39 21.50 25.28
N GLY A 34 4.72 21.42 25.33
CA GLY A 34 5.63 22.45 24.85
C GLY A 34 5.46 22.85 23.38
N ALA A 35 6.19 23.88 23.01
CA ALA A 35 6.16 24.47 21.68
C ALA A 35 7.22 23.84 20.73
N ARG A 36 7.71 24.63 19.78
CA ARG A 36 8.75 24.23 18.83
C ARG A 36 10.04 23.85 19.56
N PHE A 37 10.58 22.69 19.22
CA PHE A 37 11.91 22.25 19.61
C PHE A 37 12.77 22.03 18.37
N GLU A 38 13.99 22.54 18.34
CA GLU A 38 14.90 22.45 17.22
C GLU A 38 15.93 21.34 17.44
N ARG A 39 15.72 20.22 16.75
CA ARG A 39 16.68 19.11 16.76
C ARG A 39 17.69 19.24 15.61
N THR A 40 18.93 18.84 15.85
CA THR A 40 20.00 18.83 14.85
C THR A 40 20.12 17.49 14.13
N HIS A 41 19.80 16.38 14.79
CA HIS A 41 20.00 15.03 14.28
C HIS A 41 18.82 14.11 14.63
N GLN A 42 18.60 13.09 13.83
CA GLN A 42 17.83 11.92 14.17
C GLN A 42 18.72 10.82 14.78
N SER A 43 18.13 9.85 15.45
CA SER A 43 18.86 8.78 16.15
C SER A 43 19.80 8.01 15.24
N GLN A 44 19.34 7.62 14.05
CA GLN A 44 20.14 6.82 13.11
C GLN A 44 21.25 7.64 12.46
N GLU A 45 21.06 8.93 12.25
CA GLU A 45 22.11 9.83 11.77
C GLU A 45 23.29 9.86 12.75
N VAL A 46 23.00 9.98 14.06
CA VAL A 46 24.04 9.95 15.11
C VAL A 46 24.72 8.59 15.14
N ILE A 47 23.95 7.50 15.08
CA ILE A 47 24.51 6.14 15.11
C ILE A 47 25.40 5.91 13.89
N SER A 48 24.93 6.20 12.68
CA SER A 48 25.67 5.95 11.44
C SER A 48 26.95 6.80 11.33
N ALA A 49 26.92 8.03 11.83
CA ALA A 49 28.07 8.92 11.77
C ALA A 49 29.17 8.59 12.80
N TYR A 50 28.81 8.02 13.96
CA TYR A 50 29.72 7.99 15.10
C TYR A 50 29.89 6.61 15.76
N GLN A 51 29.17 5.56 15.34
CA GLN A 51 29.26 4.22 15.95
C GLN A 51 30.64 3.59 15.85
N ASP A 52 31.43 3.91 14.82
CA ASP A 52 32.74 3.31 14.59
C ASP A 52 33.89 4.02 15.35
N LEU A 53 33.62 5.24 15.87
CA LEU A 53 34.60 6.00 16.64
C LEU A 53 34.85 5.32 18.01
N THR A 54 36.10 5.36 18.47
CA THR A 54 36.47 4.91 19.82
C THR A 54 35.92 5.85 20.88
N LYS A 55 35.96 5.41 22.14
CA LYS A 55 35.55 6.24 23.27
C LYS A 55 36.42 7.49 23.38
N GLU A 56 37.73 7.33 23.19
CA GLU A 56 38.74 8.39 23.27
C GLU A 56 38.53 9.43 22.15
N GLU A 57 38.25 8.96 20.92
CA GLU A 57 37.97 9.85 19.77
C GLU A 57 36.68 10.66 19.99
N LEU A 58 35.65 10.08 20.57
CA LEU A 58 34.40 10.78 20.90
C LEU A 58 34.60 11.82 22.00
N GLU A 59 35.44 11.49 23.02
CA GLU A 59 35.79 12.43 24.08
C GLU A 59 36.61 13.60 23.56
N GLU A 60 37.57 13.35 22.66
CA GLU A 60 38.41 14.40 22.04
C GLU A 60 37.59 15.32 21.12
N LYS A 61 36.75 14.73 20.27
CA LYS A 61 35.91 15.49 19.33
C LYS A 61 34.77 16.26 20.00
N ALA A 62 34.33 15.82 21.18
CA ALA A 62 33.29 16.44 22.01
C ALA A 62 32.03 16.82 21.20
N ILE A 63 31.57 15.90 20.32
CA ILE A 63 30.47 16.12 19.37
C ILE A 63 29.17 16.40 20.13
N GLU A 64 28.59 17.57 19.91
CA GLU A 64 27.32 17.97 20.50
C GLU A 64 26.18 17.75 19.51
N VAL A 65 25.08 17.16 19.98
CA VAL A 65 23.86 16.90 19.22
C VAL A 65 22.63 17.31 20.03
N THR A 66 21.59 17.74 19.33
CA THR A 66 20.26 17.97 19.89
C THR A 66 19.30 17.00 19.22
N ILE A 67 18.70 16.11 20.01
CA ILE A 67 17.80 15.04 19.59
C ILE A 67 16.46 15.15 20.29
N ALA A 68 15.41 14.63 19.68
CA ALA A 68 14.09 14.54 20.30
C ALA A 68 13.42 13.20 19.94
N GLY A 69 12.71 12.63 20.89
CA GLY A 69 12.03 11.36 20.66
C GLY A 69 11.11 10.96 21.82
N ARG A 70 10.39 9.87 21.61
CA ARG A 70 9.54 9.27 22.63
C ARG A 70 10.37 8.40 23.59
N MET A 71 10.21 8.62 24.88
CA MET A 71 10.86 7.81 25.92
C MET A 71 10.25 6.41 25.96
N MET A 72 11.00 5.41 25.49
CA MET A 72 10.55 4.01 25.41
C MET A 72 11.04 3.18 26.59
N THR A 73 12.16 3.55 27.20
CA THR A 73 12.71 2.91 28.40
C THR A 73 13.28 3.94 29.31
N LYS A 74 13.27 3.64 30.62
CA LYS A 74 13.95 4.44 31.63
C LYS A 74 14.48 3.54 32.73
N ARG A 75 15.73 3.76 33.12
CA ARG A 75 16.38 3.09 34.25
C ARG A 75 17.33 4.03 34.96
N GLY A 76 17.43 3.95 36.26
CA GLY A 76 18.39 4.74 37.04
C GLY A 76 18.07 4.71 38.52
N LYS A 77 19.10 5.01 39.32
CA LYS A 77 18.98 5.19 40.78
C LYS A 77 19.85 6.38 41.21
N GLY A 78 19.36 7.13 42.18
CA GLY A 78 20.12 8.21 42.79
C GLY A 78 20.25 9.45 41.89
N LYS A 79 21.46 9.79 41.42
CA LYS A 79 21.78 11.06 40.74
C LYS A 79 22.00 10.90 39.23
N ALA A 80 21.74 9.70 38.67
CA ALA A 80 21.95 9.42 37.24
C ALA A 80 20.94 8.40 36.73
N GLY A 81 20.62 8.47 35.44
CA GLY A 81 19.76 7.50 34.78
C GLY A 81 20.00 7.44 33.28
N PHE A 82 19.51 6.37 32.69
CA PHE A 82 19.50 6.12 31.26
C PHE A 82 18.06 6.01 30.74
N ALA A 83 17.84 6.45 29.53
CA ALA A 83 16.59 6.20 28.82
C ALA A 83 16.88 5.97 27.34
N HIS A 84 15.96 5.33 26.62
CA HIS A 84 15.99 5.27 25.16
C HIS A 84 14.93 6.19 24.61
N LEU A 85 15.33 7.05 23.68
CA LEU A 85 14.43 7.90 22.91
C LEU A 85 14.24 7.29 21.52
N GLN A 86 12.99 7.14 21.10
CA GLN A 86 12.59 6.65 19.78
C GLN A 86 12.11 7.82 18.92
N ASP A 87 12.65 7.92 17.73
CA ASP A 87 12.19 8.86 16.69
C ASP A 87 11.67 8.13 15.44
N LEU A 88 11.72 8.79 14.27
CA LEU A 88 11.29 8.19 13.01
C LEU A 88 12.20 7.03 12.59
N GLU A 89 13.51 7.18 12.75
CA GLU A 89 14.51 6.29 12.17
C GLU A 89 14.95 5.17 13.10
N GLY A 90 14.83 5.37 14.43
CA GLY A 90 15.27 4.34 15.37
C GLY A 90 15.20 4.76 16.83
N GLN A 91 16.12 4.23 17.62
CA GLN A 91 16.25 4.51 19.04
C GLN A 91 17.71 4.83 19.39
N ILE A 92 17.91 5.79 20.28
CA ILE A 92 19.23 6.10 20.84
C ILE A 92 19.16 6.22 22.36
N GLN A 93 20.18 5.74 23.05
CA GLN A 93 20.29 5.85 24.49
C GLN A 93 20.72 7.27 24.89
N ILE A 94 20.09 7.82 25.92
CA ILE A 94 20.52 9.04 26.61
C ILE A 94 20.98 8.71 28.02
N TYR A 95 21.98 9.47 28.48
CA TYR A 95 22.48 9.42 29.85
C TYR A 95 22.29 10.78 30.52
N VAL A 96 21.47 10.80 31.56
CA VAL A 96 21.10 12.05 32.30
C VAL A 96 21.67 12.00 33.70
N ARG A 97 22.48 13.01 34.06
CA ARG A 97 23.07 13.18 35.39
C ARG A 97 22.65 14.51 36.00
N LYS A 98 22.32 14.47 37.28
CA LYS A 98 21.90 15.66 38.06
C LYS A 98 22.92 16.80 38.01
N ASP A 99 24.21 16.49 38.12
CA ASP A 99 25.32 17.44 38.05
C ASP A 99 25.60 18.00 36.64
N SER A 100 25.05 17.38 35.58
CA SER A 100 25.20 17.84 34.21
C SER A 100 24.03 18.69 33.74
N VAL A 101 22.79 18.34 34.09
CA VAL A 101 21.57 19.04 33.63
C VAL A 101 20.97 19.98 34.71
N GLY A 102 21.47 19.93 35.95
CA GLY A 102 20.93 20.69 37.08
C GLY A 102 19.75 20.00 37.79
N ASP A 103 19.38 20.53 38.92
CA ASP A 103 18.38 19.94 39.81
C ASP A 103 16.99 19.88 39.14
N ASP A 104 16.55 20.99 38.58
CA ASP A 104 15.20 21.13 38.00
C ASP A 104 14.97 20.17 36.81
N GLN A 105 15.89 20.14 35.86
CA GLN A 105 15.76 19.26 34.70
C GLN A 105 15.92 17.78 35.10
N TYR A 106 16.73 17.48 36.11
CA TYR A 106 16.85 16.12 36.61
C TYR A 106 15.56 15.64 37.32
N GLU A 107 14.85 16.50 38.06
CA GLU A 107 13.55 16.17 38.66
C GLU A 107 12.48 15.96 37.56
N ILE A 108 12.52 16.73 36.46
CA ILE A 108 11.67 16.47 35.30
C ILE A 108 11.99 15.08 34.71
N PHE A 109 13.27 14.74 34.53
CA PHE A 109 13.68 13.41 34.09
C PHE A 109 13.15 12.31 35.03
N LYS A 110 13.26 12.46 36.32
CA LYS A 110 12.79 11.49 37.30
C LYS A 110 11.27 11.31 37.28
N SER A 111 10.52 12.39 37.16
CA SER A 111 9.04 12.37 37.11
C SER A 111 8.46 11.97 35.75
N SER A 112 9.23 12.04 34.67
CA SER A 112 8.80 11.65 33.34
C SER A 112 8.39 10.17 33.28
N ASP A 113 7.38 9.89 32.46
CA ASP A 113 6.84 8.53 32.27
C ASP A 113 7.24 7.98 30.89
N LEU A 114 7.19 6.65 30.76
CA LEU A 114 7.31 6.02 29.42
C LEU A 114 6.20 6.52 28.51
N GLY A 115 6.57 6.89 27.30
CA GLY A 115 5.68 7.49 26.31
C GLY A 115 5.80 9.03 26.23
N ASP A 116 6.37 9.71 27.21
CA ASP A 116 6.62 11.15 27.13
C ASP A 116 7.55 11.49 25.94
N LEU A 117 7.33 12.63 25.29
CA LEU A 117 8.21 13.16 24.26
C LEU A 117 9.24 14.09 24.91
N ILE A 118 10.51 13.84 24.64
CA ILE A 118 11.66 14.44 25.29
C ILE A 118 12.60 15.04 24.26
N GLY A 119 13.11 16.24 24.57
CA GLY A 119 14.24 16.87 23.89
C GLY A 119 15.51 16.79 24.76
N VAL A 120 16.64 16.51 24.14
CA VAL A 120 17.94 16.42 24.80
C VAL A 120 19.01 17.08 23.95
N THR A 121 19.77 18.00 24.55
CA THR A 121 21.05 18.45 24.01
C THR A 121 22.17 17.79 24.81
N GLY A 122 23.21 17.31 24.14
CA GLY A 122 24.30 16.65 24.83
C GLY A 122 25.42 16.16 23.93
N LYS A 123 26.41 15.56 24.53
CA LYS A 123 27.60 15.06 23.85
C LYS A 123 27.50 13.56 23.57
N VAL A 124 27.85 13.18 22.34
CA VAL A 124 27.93 11.76 21.94
C VAL A 124 29.09 11.08 22.66
N PHE A 125 28.82 9.93 23.25
CA PHE A 125 29.85 9.14 23.94
C PHE A 125 29.53 7.64 23.89
N LYS A 126 30.48 6.78 24.21
CA LYS A 126 30.28 5.35 24.42
C LYS A 126 30.28 5.00 25.90
N THR A 127 29.30 4.19 26.30
CA THR A 127 29.25 3.59 27.65
C THR A 127 30.40 2.60 27.84
N ASN A 128 30.62 2.14 29.10
CA ASN A 128 31.63 1.13 29.38
C ASN A 128 31.38 -0.22 28.70
N VAL A 129 30.13 -0.49 28.31
CA VAL A 129 29.74 -1.69 27.55
C VAL A 129 29.73 -1.45 26.05
N GLY A 130 30.19 -0.28 25.58
CA GLY A 130 30.33 0.05 24.15
C GLY A 130 29.09 0.62 23.49
N GLU A 131 27.98 0.85 24.20
CA GLU A 131 26.76 1.42 23.62
C GLU A 131 26.90 2.90 23.35
N LEU A 132 26.65 3.32 22.08
CA LEU A 132 26.68 4.73 21.67
C LEU A 132 25.49 5.45 22.31
N SER A 133 25.76 6.57 22.95
CA SER A 133 24.77 7.27 23.77
C SER A 133 24.98 8.79 23.71
N VAL A 134 23.98 9.56 24.12
CA VAL A 134 24.08 11.01 24.27
C VAL A 134 24.09 11.36 25.77
N LYS A 135 25.19 11.95 26.25
CA LYS A 135 25.32 12.47 27.62
C LYS A 135 24.67 13.84 27.67
N ALA A 136 23.50 13.91 28.30
CA ALA A 136 22.70 15.13 28.37
C ALA A 136 23.42 16.27 29.09
N THR A 137 23.42 17.42 28.48
CA THR A 137 23.74 18.74 29.06
C THR A 137 22.47 19.56 29.29
N SER A 138 21.40 19.25 28.52
CA SER A 138 20.05 19.77 28.71
C SER A 138 19.02 18.68 28.52
N PHE A 139 17.94 18.72 29.32
CA PHE A 139 16.81 17.78 29.24
C PHE A 139 15.51 18.57 29.34
N GLU A 140 14.62 18.41 28.35
CA GLU A 140 13.36 19.13 28.26
C GLU A 140 12.20 18.16 27.99
N LEU A 141 11.08 18.34 28.74
CA LEU A 141 9.82 17.66 28.43
C LEU A 141 9.10 18.43 27.33
N LEU A 142 8.92 17.80 26.18
CA LEU A 142 8.23 18.40 25.03
C LEU A 142 6.73 18.11 25.05
N THR A 143 6.34 16.89 25.46
CA THR A 143 4.92 16.53 25.56
C THR A 143 4.73 15.43 26.60
N LYS A 144 3.83 15.67 27.55
CA LYS A 144 3.41 14.69 28.54
C LYS A 144 2.43 13.68 27.94
N ALA A 145 2.77 12.40 27.98
CA ALA A 145 1.85 11.34 27.63
C ALA A 145 0.89 11.03 28.78
N LEU A 146 -0.40 11.21 28.55
CA LEU A 146 -1.44 10.99 29.57
C LEU A 146 -1.95 9.55 29.60
N ARG A 147 -1.56 8.71 28.65
CA ARG A 147 -1.89 7.28 28.63
C ARG A 147 -0.63 6.44 28.63
N PRO A 148 -0.60 5.32 29.37
CA PRO A 148 0.52 4.39 29.29
C PRO A 148 0.56 3.74 27.90
N LEU A 149 1.77 3.39 27.46
CA LEU A 149 1.94 2.55 26.26
C LEU A 149 1.50 1.12 26.56
N PRO A 150 1.04 0.37 25.57
CA PRO A 150 0.82 -1.08 25.67
C PRO A 150 2.08 -1.77 26.21
N ASP A 151 1.91 -2.94 26.85
CA ASP A 151 3.00 -3.67 27.48
C ASP A 151 4.15 -3.93 26.50
N LYS A 152 5.34 -3.54 26.92
CA LYS A 152 6.56 -3.56 26.12
C LYS A 152 7.00 -4.97 25.72
N TYR A 153 6.73 -5.98 26.53
CA TYR A 153 7.23 -7.36 26.31
C TYR A 153 6.41 -8.14 25.30
N HIS A 154 5.19 -7.72 25.03
CA HIS A 154 4.29 -8.46 24.14
C HIS A 154 3.85 -7.67 22.92
N GLY A 155 4.19 -6.37 22.83
CA GLY A 155 3.70 -5.46 21.79
C GLY A 155 2.17 -5.40 21.76
N LEU A 156 1.63 -4.76 20.76
CA LEU A 156 0.19 -4.79 20.47
C LEU A 156 -0.10 -6.04 19.63
N LYS A 157 -0.41 -7.18 20.27
CA LYS A 157 -0.63 -8.47 19.59
C LYS A 157 -2.02 -8.59 18.98
N ASP A 158 -3.01 -7.90 19.52
CA ASP A 158 -4.36 -7.88 18.97
C ASP A 158 -4.34 -7.15 17.62
N VAL A 159 -4.50 -7.93 16.55
CA VAL A 159 -4.47 -7.46 15.17
C VAL A 159 -5.58 -6.44 14.92
N GLU A 160 -6.77 -6.63 15.48
CA GLU A 160 -7.86 -5.68 15.32
C GLU A 160 -7.57 -4.34 16.00
N GLN A 161 -7.00 -4.38 17.19
CA GLN A 161 -6.59 -3.16 17.90
C GLN A 161 -5.46 -2.44 17.15
N ARG A 162 -4.50 -3.14 16.54
CA ARG A 162 -3.47 -2.56 15.68
C ARG A 162 -4.06 -1.74 14.52
N TYR A 163 -5.08 -2.26 13.87
CA TYR A 163 -5.74 -1.55 12.76
C TYR A 163 -6.57 -0.35 13.24
N ARG A 164 -7.28 -0.48 14.36
CA ARG A 164 -8.13 0.59 14.92
C ARG A 164 -7.34 1.70 15.59
N GLN A 165 -6.22 1.35 16.23
CA GLN A 165 -5.34 2.28 16.95
C GLN A 165 -3.95 2.29 16.29
N ARG A 166 -3.90 2.58 14.99
CA ARG A 166 -2.67 2.56 14.21
C ARG A 166 -1.55 3.41 14.81
N TYR A 167 -1.87 4.51 15.46
CA TYR A 167 -0.90 5.33 16.17
C TYR A 167 -0.18 4.57 17.30
N LEU A 168 -0.85 3.68 18.02
CA LEU A 168 -0.20 2.79 18.99
C LEU A 168 0.66 1.73 18.31
N ASP A 169 0.12 1.10 17.26
CA ASP A 169 0.87 0.13 16.45
C ASP A 169 2.19 0.71 15.94
N LEU A 170 2.17 1.93 15.40
CA LEU A 170 3.37 2.64 14.91
C LEU A 170 4.36 3.00 16.03
N ILE A 171 3.90 3.18 17.27
CA ILE A 171 4.78 3.45 18.41
C ILE A 171 5.49 2.18 18.88
N VAL A 172 4.76 1.05 18.96
CA VAL A 172 5.25 -0.14 19.66
C VAL A 172 5.73 -1.27 18.73
N ASN A 173 5.34 -1.26 17.47
CA ASN A 173 5.71 -2.26 16.47
C ASN A 173 6.59 -1.64 15.36
N PRO A 174 7.93 -1.79 15.42
CA PRO A 174 8.83 -1.24 14.42
C PRO A 174 8.56 -1.74 13.00
N ASP A 175 8.15 -3.00 12.85
CA ASP A 175 7.85 -3.62 11.55
C ASP A 175 6.69 -2.92 10.84
N SER A 176 5.63 -2.54 11.59
CA SER A 176 4.53 -1.76 11.03
C SER A 176 5.00 -0.40 10.52
N LYS A 177 5.84 0.30 11.29
CA LYS A 177 6.44 1.56 10.85
C LYS A 177 7.28 1.37 9.58
N HIS A 178 8.11 0.34 9.54
CA HIS A 178 8.94 -0.01 8.39
C HIS A 178 8.09 -0.24 7.13
N THR A 179 6.99 -0.99 7.24
CA THR A 179 6.05 -1.24 6.13
C THR A 179 5.54 0.07 5.52
N PHE A 180 5.10 1.04 6.32
CA PHE A 180 4.58 2.30 5.80
C PHE A 180 5.65 3.23 5.23
N ILE A 181 6.86 3.23 5.78
CA ILE A 181 8.01 3.93 5.20
C ILE A 181 8.36 3.30 3.85
N THR A 182 8.40 1.98 3.79
CA THR A 182 8.68 1.22 2.56
C THR A 182 7.61 1.48 1.49
N ARG A 183 6.32 1.53 1.88
CA ARG A 183 5.23 1.92 0.97
C ARG A 183 5.49 3.29 0.32
N SER A 184 5.89 4.28 1.11
CA SER A 184 6.20 5.62 0.59
C SER A 184 7.38 5.59 -0.37
N LYS A 185 8.43 4.81 -0.08
CA LYS A 185 9.59 4.64 -0.96
C LYS A 185 9.23 3.93 -2.27
N ILE A 186 8.36 2.91 -2.23
CA ILE A 186 7.84 2.22 -3.42
C ILE A 186 7.15 3.21 -4.37
N ILE A 187 6.24 4.04 -3.85
CA ILE A 187 5.52 5.03 -4.66
C ILE A 187 6.49 6.08 -5.23
N GLN A 188 7.48 6.52 -4.45
CA GLN A 188 8.50 7.46 -4.93
C GLN A 188 9.38 6.85 -6.03
N ALA A 189 9.81 5.59 -5.89
CA ALA A 189 10.59 4.89 -6.90
C ALA A 189 9.80 4.70 -8.20
N MET A 190 8.51 4.34 -8.07
CA MET A 190 7.59 4.23 -9.21
C MET A 190 7.47 5.54 -9.99
N ARG A 191 7.24 6.68 -9.29
CA ARG A 191 7.18 8.00 -9.91
C ARG A 191 8.47 8.35 -10.64
N ARG A 192 9.63 8.20 -9.99
CA ARG A 192 10.93 8.51 -10.63
C ARG A 192 11.14 7.69 -11.89
N TYR A 193 10.85 6.38 -11.83
CA TYR A 193 10.97 5.52 -12.99
C TYR A 193 10.12 6.01 -14.16
N LEU A 194 8.86 6.33 -13.93
CA LEU A 194 7.93 6.77 -14.98
C LEU A 194 8.30 8.15 -15.52
N ASP A 195 8.65 9.09 -14.65
CA ASP A 195 9.10 10.44 -15.04
C ASP A 195 10.36 10.36 -15.92
N ASP A 196 11.33 9.51 -15.55
CA ASP A 196 12.56 9.27 -16.32
C ASP A 196 12.29 8.61 -17.68
N HIS A 197 11.14 7.92 -17.83
CA HIS A 197 10.69 7.32 -19.10
C HIS A 197 9.72 8.22 -19.90
N GLY A 198 9.56 9.47 -19.46
CA GLY A 198 8.81 10.50 -20.17
C GLY A 198 7.31 10.46 -19.98
N TYR A 199 6.82 9.77 -18.95
CA TYR A 199 5.40 9.82 -18.58
C TYR A 199 5.10 11.10 -17.81
N LEU A 200 3.91 11.64 -18.04
CA LEU A 200 3.37 12.79 -17.33
C LEU A 200 2.39 12.33 -16.24
N GLU A 201 2.66 12.67 -14.99
CA GLU A 201 1.68 12.47 -13.89
C GLU A 201 0.54 13.47 -14.06
N VAL A 202 -0.70 12.98 -14.04
CA VAL A 202 -1.90 13.80 -14.18
C VAL A 202 -2.90 13.50 -13.08
N GLU A 203 -3.86 14.39 -12.90
CA GLU A 203 -5.00 14.20 -12.00
C GLU A 203 -6.30 14.27 -12.78
N THR A 204 -7.21 13.33 -12.56
CA THR A 204 -8.54 13.27 -13.15
C THR A 204 -9.62 13.24 -12.06
N PRO A 205 -10.89 13.48 -12.39
CA PRO A 205 -11.94 13.55 -11.40
C PRO A 205 -12.09 12.26 -10.57
N THR A 206 -12.22 12.39 -9.25
CA THR A 206 -12.59 11.30 -8.35
C THR A 206 -14.09 11.00 -8.35
N MET A 207 -14.93 12.01 -8.68
CA MET A 207 -16.38 11.88 -8.81
C MET A 207 -16.75 11.90 -10.29
N HIS A 208 -17.42 10.85 -10.74
CA HIS A 208 -17.81 10.66 -12.12
C HIS A 208 -19.32 10.81 -12.30
N SER A 209 -19.74 11.32 -13.45
CA SER A 209 -21.16 11.31 -13.85
C SER A 209 -21.61 9.91 -14.29
N ILE A 210 -20.70 9.13 -14.87
CA ILE A 210 -20.92 7.75 -15.32
C ILE A 210 -19.76 6.91 -14.80
N PRO A 211 -20.00 5.86 -14.01
CA PRO A 211 -18.93 4.95 -13.59
C PRO A 211 -18.50 4.05 -14.77
N GLY A 212 -17.21 3.83 -14.94
CA GLY A 212 -16.68 3.00 -16.01
C GLY A 212 -15.19 2.69 -15.82
N GLY A 213 -14.62 1.91 -16.74
CA GLY A 213 -13.21 1.48 -16.70
C GLY A 213 -12.95 0.21 -15.88
N ALA A 214 -13.96 -0.35 -15.22
CA ALA A 214 -13.88 -1.61 -14.48
C ALA A 214 -15.27 -2.23 -14.32
N SER A 215 -15.31 -3.52 -14.00
CA SER A 215 -16.54 -4.21 -13.57
C SER A 215 -16.59 -4.20 -12.05
N ALA A 216 -17.32 -3.24 -11.46
CA ALA A 216 -17.46 -3.07 -10.01
C ALA A 216 -18.67 -2.23 -9.65
N ARG A 217 -19.17 -2.37 -8.43
CA ARG A 217 -20.24 -1.53 -7.90
C ARG A 217 -19.68 -0.21 -7.39
N PRO A 218 -20.20 0.97 -7.86
CA PRO A 218 -19.75 2.26 -7.36
C PRO A 218 -20.39 2.62 -6.02
N PHE A 219 -19.72 3.49 -5.24
CA PHE A 219 -20.38 4.30 -4.23
C PHE A 219 -21.08 5.48 -4.91
N ILE A 220 -22.32 5.76 -4.49
CA ILE A 220 -23.14 6.82 -5.04
C ILE A 220 -23.20 7.97 -4.04
N THR A 221 -23.01 9.20 -4.52
CA THR A 221 -23.18 10.43 -3.75
C THR A 221 -24.08 11.41 -4.49
N HIS A 222 -24.38 12.56 -3.89
CA HIS A 222 -25.26 13.57 -4.47
C HIS A 222 -24.62 14.96 -4.42
N HIS A 223 -24.62 15.67 -5.55
CA HIS A 223 -24.15 17.05 -5.63
C HIS A 223 -25.32 18.00 -5.36
N ASN A 224 -25.41 18.53 -4.13
CA ASN A 224 -26.55 19.30 -3.68
C ASN A 224 -26.87 20.53 -4.53
N ALA A 225 -25.85 21.29 -4.96
CA ALA A 225 -26.06 22.51 -5.72
C ALA A 225 -26.55 22.29 -7.16
N LEU A 226 -26.15 21.16 -7.76
CA LEU A 226 -26.55 20.78 -9.12
C LEU A 226 -27.74 19.83 -9.14
N ASP A 227 -28.11 19.27 -7.99
CA ASP A 227 -29.18 18.28 -7.82
C ASP A 227 -29.00 17.05 -8.72
N ILE A 228 -27.77 16.52 -8.78
CA ILE A 228 -27.40 15.37 -9.60
C ILE A 228 -26.72 14.27 -8.78
N PRO A 229 -26.92 12.98 -9.11
CA PRO A 229 -26.12 11.89 -8.57
C PRO A 229 -24.70 11.95 -9.17
N LEU A 230 -23.70 11.60 -8.35
CA LEU A 230 -22.33 11.36 -8.77
C LEU A 230 -21.86 10.03 -8.21
N TYR A 231 -20.87 9.46 -8.85
CA TYR A 231 -20.29 8.16 -8.51
C TYR A 231 -18.83 8.33 -8.14
N MET A 232 -18.41 7.73 -7.03
CA MET A 232 -16.99 7.61 -6.73
C MET A 232 -16.36 6.71 -7.77
N ARG A 233 -15.24 7.13 -8.36
CA ARG A 233 -14.58 6.39 -9.46
C ARG A 233 -14.20 4.97 -9.05
N ILE A 234 -14.47 4.01 -9.91
CA ILE A 234 -14.11 2.60 -9.78
C ILE A 234 -12.81 2.25 -10.51
N ALA A 235 -12.39 3.11 -11.44
CA ALA A 235 -11.16 3.08 -12.23
C ALA A 235 -10.82 4.49 -12.72
N ILE A 236 -9.63 4.66 -13.28
CA ILE A 236 -9.12 5.96 -13.79
C ILE A 236 -9.13 5.97 -15.34
N GLU A 237 -9.22 4.82 -15.94
CA GLU A 237 -9.01 4.47 -17.34
C GLU A 237 -9.61 5.44 -18.37
N LEU A 238 -10.94 5.64 -18.34
CA LEU A 238 -11.63 6.35 -19.42
C LEU A 238 -11.23 7.84 -19.51
N HIS A 239 -10.83 8.45 -18.39
CA HIS A 239 -10.35 9.82 -18.40
C HIS A 239 -8.91 9.90 -18.95
N LEU A 240 -8.04 8.96 -18.60
CA LEU A 240 -6.67 8.91 -19.13
C LEU A 240 -6.65 8.66 -20.63
N LYS A 241 -7.53 7.81 -21.16
CA LYS A 241 -7.70 7.59 -22.60
C LYS A 241 -8.13 8.86 -23.34
N ARG A 242 -9.02 9.66 -22.75
CA ARG A 242 -9.38 10.98 -23.30
C ARG A 242 -8.16 11.91 -23.40
N LEU A 243 -7.21 11.82 -22.46
CA LEU A 243 -5.97 12.59 -22.52
C LEU A 243 -5.06 12.10 -23.66
N ILE A 244 -5.02 10.80 -23.91
CA ILE A 244 -4.32 10.24 -25.08
C ILE A 244 -4.93 10.75 -26.38
N VAL A 245 -6.25 10.76 -26.52
CA VAL A 245 -6.94 11.39 -27.66
C VAL A 245 -6.56 12.86 -27.78
N GLY A 246 -6.42 13.56 -26.66
CA GLY A 246 -6.00 14.96 -26.58
C GLY A 246 -4.52 15.22 -26.92
N GLY A 247 -3.73 14.16 -27.17
CA GLY A 247 -2.31 14.26 -27.58
C GLY A 247 -1.31 14.21 -26.44
N LEU A 248 -1.72 13.86 -25.22
CA LEU A 248 -0.78 13.55 -24.13
C LEU A 248 -0.36 12.07 -24.28
N GLU A 249 0.74 11.84 -24.99
CA GLU A 249 1.12 10.53 -25.50
C GLU A 249 1.55 9.52 -24.43
N LYS A 250 2.01 9.98 -23.25
CA LYS A 250 2.38 9.15 -22.10
C LYS A 250 1.87 9.78 -20.83
N VAL A 251 0.91 9.15 -20.18
CA VAL A 251 0.30 9.66 -18.96
C VAL A 251 0.18 8.57 -17.90
N TYR A 252 0.25 8.96 -16.64
CA TYR A 252 -0.13 8.11 -15.52
C TYR A 252 -0.82 8.89 -14.41
N GLU A 253 -1.62 8.20 -13.63
CA GLU A 253 -2.19 8.71 -12.39
C GLU A 253 -2.07 7.66 -11.29
N ILE A 254 -1.59 8.09 -10.12
CA ILE A 254 -1.64 7.30 -8.89
C ILE A 254 -2.77 7.84 -8.03
N GLY A 255 -3.82 7.06 -7.84
CA GLY A 255 -5.00 7.54 -7.15
C GLY A 255 -5.78 6.48 -6.39
N ARG A 256 -6.71 6.96 -5.57
CA ARG A 256 -7.71 6.13 -4.93
C ARG A 256 -8.84 5.82 -5.88
N VAL A 257 -9.26 4.56 -5.87
CA VAL A 257 -10.50 4.08 -6.48
C VAL A 257 -11.37 3.43 -5.42
N PHE A 258 -12.67 3.36 -5.69
CA PHE A 258 -13.70 3.04 -4.71
C PHE A 258 -14.62 1.98 -5.28
N ARG A 259 -14.69 0.82 -4.64
CA ARG A 259 -15.57 -0.28 -5.05
C ARG A 259 -16.44 -0.68 -3.85
N ASN A 260 -17.75 -0.63 -4.03
CA ASN A 260 -18.73 -0.93 -2.99
C ASN A 260 -18.91 -2.44 -2.84
N GLU A 261 -17.85 -3.08 -2.39
CA GLU A 261 -17.71 -4.53 -2.24
C GLU A 261 -17.44 -4.92 -0.79
N GLY A 262 -17.34 -6.24 -0.55
CA GLY A 262 -17.04 -6.77 0.78
C GLY A 262 -15.62 -6.43 1.27
N VAL A 263 -15.46 -6.40 2.59
CA VAL A 263 -14.16 -6.18 3.25
C VAL A 263 -13.53 -7.52 3.62
N SER A 264 -12.31 -7.77 3.17
CA SER A 264 -11.55 -9.00 3.45
C SER A 264 -10.07 -8.71 3.73
N THR A 265 -9.26 -9.74 3.87
CA THR A 265 -7.80 -9.61 3.92
C THR A 265 -7.20 -9.21 2.57
N ARG A 266 -7.95 -9.35 1.49
CA ARG A 266 -7.52 -9.04 0.11
C ARG A 266 -8.17 -7.76 -0.44
N HIS A 267 -9.33 -7.34 0.09
CA HIS A 267 -10.16 -6.25 -0.44
C HIS A 267 -10.49 -5.21 0.62
N ASN A 268 -10.34 -3.95 0.25
CA ASN A 268 -10.77 -2.77 1.00
C ASN A 268 -11.63 -1.91 0.06
N PRO A 269 -12.73 -1.32 0.50
CA PRO A 269 -13.65 -0.57 -0.37
C PRO A 269 -13.00 0.62 -1.09
N GLU A 270 -11.94 1.16 -0.55
CA GLU A 270 -11.06 2.13 -1.19
C GLU A 270 -9.62 1.61 -1.18
N PHE A 271 -8.94 1.72 -2.30
CA PHE A 271 -7.57 1.26 -2.46
C PHE A 271 -6.82 2.14 -3.45
N THR A 272 -5.50 2.03 -3.46
CA THR A 272 -4.64 2.81 -4.34
C THR A 272 -4.22 1.98 -5.54
N MET A 273 -4.38 2.53 -6.72
CA MET A 273 -3.83 1.96 -7.94
C MET A 273 -3.08 3.01 -8.74
N ILE A 274 -2.25 2.56 -9.63
CA ILE A 274 -1.72 3.35 -10.74
C ILE A 274 -2.36 2.84 -12.01
N GLU A 275 -2.75 3.77 -12.87
CA GLU A 275 -3.01 3.48 -14.28
C GLU A 275 -2.11 4.35 -15.15
N LEU A 276 -1.60 3.78 -16.22
CA LEU A 276 -0.77 4.47 -17.20
C LEU A 276 -1.14 4.05 -18.62
N TYR A 277 -0.92 4.99 -19.55
CA TYR A 277 -1.23 4.79 -20.97
C TYR A 277 -0.10 5.36 -21.81
N GLU A 278 0.31 4.62 -22.85
CA GLU A 278 1.36 5.00 -23.78
C GLU A 278 0.88 4.84 -25.23
N ALA A 279 0.84 5.96 -25.96
CA ALA A 279 0.53 5.97 -27.37
C ALA A 279 1.62 5.27 -28.18
N TYR A 280 1.20 4.61 -29.26
CA TYR A 280 2.06 3.85 -30.19
C TYR A 280 2.73 2.63 -29.57
N ALA A 281 2.23 2.14 -28.43
CA ALA A 281 2.63 0.91 -27.76
C ALA A 281 1.55 -0.16 -27.85
N ASP A 282 1.93 -1.42 -27.72
CA ASP A 282 1.04 -2.57 -27.61
C ASP A 282 1.21 -3.27 -26.23
N TYR A 283 0.42 -4.32 -26.00
CA TYR A 283 0.46 -5.09 -24.75
C TYR A 283 1.82 -5.74 -24.47
N LYS A 284 2.66 -6.02 -25.50
CA LYS A 284 3.99 -6.62 -25.34
C LYS A 284 5.00 -5.59 -24.81
N ASP A 285 4.89 -4.34 -25.31
CA ASP A 285 5.66 -3.22 -24.79
C ASP A 285 5.31 -2.98 -23.30
N ILE A 286 4.02 -3.07 -22.97
CA ILE A 286 3.54 -2.92 -21.60
C ILE A 286 3.97 -4.09 -20.69
N MET A 287 4.05 -5.33 -21.19
CA MET A 287 4.67 -6.44 -20.45
C MET A 287 6.11 -6.09 -20.06
N SER A 288 6.90 -5.63 -21.01
CA SER A 288 8.30 -5.26 -20.81
C SER A 288 8.44 -4.08 -19.83
N LEU A 289 7.58 -3.08 -19.95
CA LEU A 289 7.51 -1.98 -18.99
C LEU A 289 7.19 -2.49 -17.57
N THR A 290 6.20 -3.36 -17.43
CA THR A 290 5.73 -3.87 -16.14
C THR A 290 6.83 -4.64 -15.40
N GLU A 291 7.49 -5.59 -16.06
CA GLU A 291 8.55 -6.39 -15.44
C GLU A 291 9.76 -5.55 -15.05
N ASN A 292 10.15 -4.58 -15.88
CA ASN A 292 11.26 -3.69 -15.58
C ASN A 292 10.93 -2.69 -14.45
N LEU A 293 9.71 -2.13 -14.44
CA LEU A 293 9.24 -1.22 -13.38
C LEU A 293 9.24 -1.92 -12.02
N VAL A 294 8.66 -3.11 -11.92
CA VAL A 294 8.59 -3.85 -10.65
C VAL A 294 9.98 -4.28 -10.17
N ALA A 295 10.83 -4.78 -11.08
CA ALA A 295 12.22 -5.14 -10.76
C ALA A 295 13.03 -3.92 -10.29
N HIS A 296 12.89 -2.76 -10.97
CA HIS A 296 13.54 -1.51 -10.58
C HIS A 296 13.11 -1.08 -9.17
N ILE A 297 11.82 -1.08 -8.88
CA ILE A 297 11.30 -0.72 -7.55
C ILE A 297 11.86 -1.65 -6.48
N ALA A 298 11.86 -2.97 -6.71
CA ALA A 298 12.41 -3.93 -5.77
C ALA A 298 13.90 -3.69 -5.53
N GLN A 299 14.69 -3.50 -6.59
CA GLN A 299 16.12 -3.24 -6.49
C GLN A 299 16.42 -1.92 -5.77
N GLU A 300 15.69 -0.84 -6.07
CA GLU A 300 15.92 0.46 -5.46
C GLU A 300 15.52 0.50 -3.98
N VAL A 301 14.36 -0.10 -3.65
CA VAL A 301 13.78 0.02 -2.29
C VAL A 301 14.31 -1.05 -1.34
N LEU A 302 14.50 -2.27 -1.83
CA LEU A 302 14.91 -3.42 -1.02
C LEU A 302 16.37 -3.83 -1.24
N GLY A 303 17.03 -3.33 -2.29
CA GLY A 303 18.39 -3.69 -2.66
C GLY A 303 18.51 -5.08 -3.34
N THR A 304 17.39 -5.70 -3.69
CA THR A 304 17.35 -7.03 -4.32
C THR A 304 16.08 -7.22 -5.14
N THR A 305 16.17 -8.05 -6.19
CA THR A 305 14.99 -8.51 -6.95
C THR A 305 14.48 -9.87 -6.46
N THR A 306 15.18 -10.54 -5.57
CA THR A 306 14.73 -11.79 -4.94
C THR A 306 14.15 -11.48 -3.56
N ILE A 307 12.87 -11.71 -3.40
CA ILE A 307 12.13 -11.38 -2.17
C ILE A 307 11.54 -12.61 -1.52
N GLN A 308 11.25 -12.51 -0.22
CA GLN A 308 10.49 -13.52 0.52
C GLN A 308 9.05 -13.08 0.67
N TYR A 309 8.09 -13.93 0.33
CA TYR A 309 6.66 -13.71 0.59
C TYR A 309 6.02 -14.96 1.21
N GLY A 310 5.68 -14.89 2.48
CA GLY A 310 5.29 -16.06 3.25
C GLY A 310 6.44 -17.09 3.28
N GLU A 311 6.17 -18.30 2.83
CA GLU A 311 7.17 -19.40 2.74
C GLU A 311 7.88 -19.43 1.38
N GLU A 312 7.40 -18.64 0.39
CA GLU A 312 7.88 -18.65 -0.97
C GLU A 312 8.98 -17.61 -1.23
N GLN A 313 9.99 -18.01 -1.98
CA GLN A 313 10.99 -17.09 -2.53
C GLN A 313 10.58 -16.70 -3.94
N ILE A 314 10.42 -15.41 -4.18
CA ILE A 314 9.94 -14.84 -5.46
C ILE A 314 11.09 -14.13 -6.15
N ASP A 315 11.35 -14.47 -7.41
CA ASP A 315 12.34 -13.80 -8.24
C ASP A 315 11.63 -12.80 -9.18
N LEU A 316 11.84 -11.52 -8.91
CA LEU A 316 11.28 -10.41 -9.69
C LEU A 316 12.21 -9.97 -10.84
N LYS A 317 13.30 -10.70 -11.10
CA LYS A 317 14.19 -10.40 -12.22
C LYS A 317 13.46 -10.63 -13.55
N PRO A 318 13.48 -9.67 -14.50
CA PRO A 318 13.01 -9.94 -15.86
C PRO A 318 13.87 -11.08 -16.49
N GLU A 319 13.39 -11.89 -17.39
CA GLU A 319 12.15 -11.95 -18.13
C GLU A 319 11.20 -12.95 -17.45
N TRP A 320 9.94 -12.54 -17.29
CA TRP A 320 8.93 -13.39 -16.62
C TRP A 320 8.23 -14.34 -17.62
N LYS A 321 7.67 -15.43 -17.09
CA LYS A 321 6.93 -16.42 -17.88
C LYS A 321 5.69 -15.75 -18.51
N ARG A 322 5.43 -16.10 -19.78
CA ARG A 322 4.28 -15.63 -20.58
C ARG A 322 3.53 -16.84 -21.09
N ILE A 323 2.26 -17.00 -20.74
CA ILE A 323 1.44 -18.15 -21.12
C ILE A 323 0.11 -17.63 -21.66
N HIS A 324 -0.32 -18.16 -22.79
CA HIS A 324 -1.69 -17.91 -23.27
C HIS A 324 -2.71 -18.59 -22.36
N MET A 325 -3.85 -17.93 -22.09
CA MET A 325 -4.85 -18.45 -21.16
C MET A 325 -5.33 -19.86 -21.56
N VAL A 326 -5.57 -20.10 -22.85
CA VAL A 326 -5.99 -21.42 -23.37
C VAL A 326 -4.90 -22.48 -23.13
N ASP A 327 -3.61 -22.13 -23.31
CA ASP A 327 -2.52 -23.06 -23.04
C ASP A 327 -2.40 -23.39 -21.56
N ALA A 328 -2.60 -22.40 -20.68
CA ALA A 328 -2.61 -22.63 -19.25
C ALA A 328 -3.75 -23.57 -18.82
N VAL A 329 -4.95 -23.40 -19.39
CA VAL A 329 -6.08 -24.32 -19.16
C VAL A 329 -5.76 -25.72 -19.68
N LYS A 330 -5.21 -25.83 -20.88
CA LYS A 330 -4.86 -27.11 -21.51
C LYS A 330 -3.79 -27.84 -20.71
N GLU A 331 -2.74 -27.16 -20.27
CA GLU A 331 -1.68 -27.76 -19.45
C GLU A 331 -2.22 -28.31 -18.12
N ALA A 332 -3.13 -27.57 -17.49
CA ALA A 332 -3.66 -27.94 -16.17
C ALA A 332 -4.76 -29.01 -16.20
N THR A 333 -5.60 -29.00 -17.24
CA THR A 333 -6.84 -29.80 -17.27
C THR A 333 -6.90 -30.78 -18.44
N GLY A 334 -6.13 -30.60 -19.50
CA GLY A 334 -6.22 -31.35 -20.75
C GLY A 334 -7.32 -30.85 -21.72
N VAL A 335 -8.12 -29.86 -21.30
CA VAL A 335 -9.18 -29.29 -22.16
C VAL A 335 -8.55 -28.31 -23.15
N ASP A 336 -8.81 -28.50 -24.42
CA ASP A 336 -8.26 -27.68 -25.51
C ASP A 336 -9.32 -26.74 -26.10
N PHE A 337 -9.25 -25.47 -25.72
CA PHE A 337 -10.11 -24.42 -26.24
C PHE A 337 -9.54 -23.70 -27.49
N TRP A 338 -8.39 -24.16 -28.03
CA TRP A 338 -7.96 -23.74 -29.36
C TRP A 338 -8.90 -24.26 -30.43
N GLU A 339 -9.47 -25.44 -30.23
CA GLU A 339 -10.53 -25.96 -31.06
C GLU A 339 -11.83 -25.14 -30.89
N GLU A 340 -12.60 -25.02 -31.95
CA GLU A 340 -13.93 -24.43 -31.88
C GLU A 340 -14.87 -25.36 -31.11
N VAL A 341 -15.32 -24.92 -29.95
CA VAL A 341 -16.27 -25.66 -29.10
C VAL A 341 -17.59 -24.90 -28.99
N THR A 342 -18.69 -25.63 -28.94
CA THR A 342 -20.00 -25.03 -28.64
C THR A 342 -20.13 -24.73 -27.15
N VAL A 343 -21.10 -23.88 -26.79
CA VAL A 343 -21.37 -23.57 -25.36
C VAL A 343 -21.75 -24.84 -24.59
N GLU A 344 -22.49 -25.77 -25.22
CA GLU A 344 -22.88 -27.03 -24.64
C GLU A 344 -21.66 -27.90 -24.33
N GLN A 345 -20.71 -28.02 -25.27
CA GLN A 345 -19.45 -28.75 -25.07
C GLN A 345 -18.61 -28.11 -23.95
N ALA A 346 -18.49 -26.80 -23.93
CA ALA A 346 -17.76 -26.08 -22.88
C ALA A 346 -18.39 -26.32 -21.49
N ARG A 347 -19.71 -26.38 -21.40
CA ARG A 347 -20.44 -26.72 -20.16
C ARG A 347 -20.22 -28.19 -19.74
N GLU A 348 -20.13 -29.12 -20.69
CA GLU A 348 -19.78 -30.51 -20.37
C GLU A 348 -18.37 -30.60 -19.82
N TYR A 349 -17.39 -29.93 -20.43
CA TYR A 349 -16.02 -29.85 -19.91
C TYR A 349 -15.96 -29.25 -18.50
N ALA A 350 -16.70 -28.16 -18.24
CA ALA A 350 -16.77 -27.56 -16.91
C ALA A 350 -17.32 -28.56 -15.88
N LYS A 351 -18.37 -29.29 -16.22
CA LYS A 351 -18.96 -30.31 -15.35
C LYS A 351 -17.99 -31.46 -15.07
N GLU A 352 -17.30 -31.96 -16.10
CA GLU A 352 -16.34 -33.06 -15.95
C GLU A 352 -15.15 -32.70 -15.06
N HIS A 353 -14.73 -31.42 -15.09
CA HIS A 353 -13.60 -30.93 -14.33
C HIS A 353 -14.00 -30.25 -12.99
N GLY A 354 -15.30 -30.25 -12.66
CA GLY A 354 -15.81 -29.62 -11.45
C GLY A 354 -15.52 -28.11 -11.41
N VAL A 355 -15.72 -27.43 -12.54
CA VAL A 355 -15.69 -25.97 -12.67
C VAL A 355 -17.11 -25.44 -12.52
N GLU A 356 -17.31 -24.54 -11.59
CA GLU A 356 -18.62 -23.92 -11.33
C GLU A 356 -18.90 -22.83 -12.37
N ILE A 357 -20.05 -22.92 -13.04
CA ILE A 357 -20.47 -21.98 -14.08
C ILE A 357 -21.94 -21.57 -13.91
N LYS A 358 -22.29 -20.41 -14.47
CA LYS A 358 -23.70 -19.93 -14.56
C LYS A 358 -24.28 -20.25 -15.92
N GLU A 359 -25.61 -20.44 -16.00
CA GLU A 359 -26.32 -20.73 -17.27
C GLU A 359 -26.17 -19.64 -18.33
N SER A 360 -25.94 -18.39 -17.93
CA SER A 360 -25.75 -17.25 -18.84
C SER A 360 -24.35 -17.16 -19.46
N MET A 361 -23.39 -17.97 -19.01
CA MET A 361 -22.01 -17.89 -19.48
C MET A 361 -21.82 -18.41 -20.90
N THR A 362 -21.07 -17.65 -21.70
CA THR A 362 -20.57 -18.02 -23.03
C THR A 362 -19.29 -18.84 -22.91
N VAL A 363 -18.75 -19.31 -24.05
CA VAL A 363 -17.48 -20.07 -24.08
C VAL A 363 -16.34 -19.27 -23.45
N GLY A 364 -16.23 -17.97 -23.76
CA GLY A 364 -15.18 -17.12 -23.20
C GLY A 364 -15.27 -16.97 -21.68
N HIS A 365 -16.46 -16.82 -21.14
CA HIS A 365 -16.65 -16.82 -19.69
C HIS A 365 -16.25 -18.16 -19.05
N ILE A 366 -16.58 -19.30 -19.70
CA ILE A 366 -16.24 -20.62 -19.19
C ILE A 366 -14.71 -20.84 -19.22
N ILE A 367 -14.01 -20.39 -20.25
CA ILE A 367 -12.53 -20.42 -20.28
C ILE A 367 -11.94 -19.68 -19.09
N ASN A 368 -12.46 -18.50 -18.77
CA ASN A 368 -12.03 -17.71 -17.64
C ASN A 368 -12.29 -18.44 -16.31
N GLU A 369 -13.45 -19.05 -16.13
CA GLU A 369 -13.77 -19.84 -14.94
C GLU A 369 -12.82 -21.05 -14.77
N PHE A 370 -12.43 -21.71 -15.85
CA PHE A 370 -11.39 -22.74 -15.80
C PHE A 370 -10.08 -22.18 -15.28
N PHE A 371 -9.67 -21.02 -15.79
CA PHE A 371 -8.45 -20.37 -15.35
C PHE A 371 -8.52 -19.98 -13.87
N GLU A 372 -9.54 -19.24 -13.45
CA GLU A 372 -9.68 -18.77 -12.07
C GLU A 372 -9.74 -19.92 -11.05
N GLN A 373 -10.51 -20.97 -11.35
CA GLN A 373 -10.74 -22.05 -10.40
C GLN A 373 -9.66 -23.14 -10.40
N LYS A 374 -8.84 -23.27 -11.45
CA LYS A 374 -7.85 -24.37 -11.58
C LYS A 374 -6.40 -23.93 -11.67
N ILE A 375 -6.13 -22.71 -12.10
CA ILE A 375 -4.77 -22.27 -12.44
C ILE A 375 -4.30 -21.10 -11.57
N GLU A 376 -5.11 -20.08 -11.35
CA GLU A 376 -4.69 -18.83 -10.72
C GLU A 376 -3.89 -19.05 -9.42
N GLU A 377 -4.39 -19.84 -8.50
CA GLU A 377 -3.73 -20.09 -7.20
C GLU A 377 -2.40 -20.88 -7.32
N THR A 378 -2.12 -21.49 -8.47
CA THR A 378 -0.89 -22.25 -8.72
C THR A 378 0.28 -21.39 -9.23
N LEU A 379 -0.01 -20.14 -9.63
CA LEU A 379 0.97 -19.22 -10.21
C LEU A 379 1.78 -18.51 -9.12
N ILE A 380 2.86 -19.14 -8.67
CA ILE A 380 3.69 -18.63 -7.57
C ILE A 380 4.68 -17.58 -8.08
N GLN A 381 5.50 -17.92 -9.10
CA GLN A 381 6.44 -16.98 -9.71
C GLN A 381 5.75 -16.00 -10.65
N PRO A 382 6.32 -14.80 -10.88
CA PRO A 382 5.72 -13.81 -11.78
C PRO A 382 5.41 -14.42 -13.15
N THR A 383 4.14 -14.40 -13.52
CA THR A 383 3.64 -15.00 -14.76
C THR A 383 2.61 -14.09 -15.41
N PHE A 384 2.85 -13.73 -16.65
CA PHE A 384 1.85 -13.08 -17.49
C PHE A 384 0.94 -14.13 -18.12
N ILE A 385 -0.36 -14.02 -17.87
CA ILE A 385 -1.40 -14.74 -18.59
C ILE A 385 -1.97 -13.80 -19.62
N TYR A 386 -1.86 -14.15 -20.89
CA TYR A 386 -2.34 -13.30 -22.00
C TYR A 386 -3.38 -14.02 -22.87
N GLY A 387 -4.04 -13.28 -23.77
CA GLY A 387 -5.07 -13.84 -24.63
C GLY A 387 -6.39 -14.11 -23.92
N HIS A 388 -6.86 -13.13 -23.16
CA HIS A 388 -8.16 -13.20 -22.49
C HIS A 388 -9.29 -13.17 -23.50
N PRO A 389 -10.38 -13.93 -23.29
CA PRO A 389 -11.56 -13.91 -24.14
C PRO A 389 -12.17 -12.51 -24.33
N VAL A 390 -12.71 -12.30 -25.52
CA VAL A 390 -13.31 -11.02 -25.90
C VAL A 390 -14.52 -10.66 -25.03
N GLU A 391 -15.29 -11.62 -24.60
CA GLU A 391 -16.51 -11.44 -23.81
C GLU A 391 -16.25 -10.84 -22.43
N ILE A 392 -15.07 -11.09 -21.85
CA ILE A 392 -14.67 -10.56 -20.55
C ILE A 392 -13.70 -9.37 -20.65
N SER A 393 -13.50 -8.84 -21.86
CA SER A 393 -12.49 -7.80 -22.13
C SER A 393 -13.09 -6.63 -22.91
N PRO A 394 -14.04 -5.88 -22.35
CA PRO A 394 -14.85 -4.90 -23.10
C PRO A 394 -14.09 -3.67 -23.61
N LEU A 395 -12.87 -3.43 -23.10
CA LEU A 395 -12.04 -2.25 -23.41
C LEU A 395 -10.74 -2.62 -24.14
N ALA A 396 -10.50 -3.91 -24.35
CA ALA A 396 -9.29 -4.42 -24.98
C ALA A 396 -9.50 -4.70 -26.48
N LYS A 397 -8.45 -4.46 -27.26
CA LYS A 397 -8.45 -4.72 -28.71
C LYS A 397 -8.44 -6.21 -28.99
N LYS A 398 -9.25 -6.65 -29.95
CA LYS A 398 -9.24 -8.04 -30.44
C LYS A 398 -7.87 -8.40 -31.04
N ASN A 399 -7.42 -9.62 -30.76
CA ASN A 399 -6.26 -10.14 -31.45
C ASN A 399 -6.55 -10.30 -32.94
N PRO A 400 -5.69 -9.80 -33.86
CA PRO A 400 -5.96 -9.85 -35.28
C PRO A 400 -5.86 -11.27 -35.88
N GLU A 401 -5.14 -12.20 -35.25
CA GLU A 401 -4.97 -13.57 -35.70
C GLU A 401 -6.13 -14.47 -35.23
N ASP A 402 -6.62 -14.25 -34.03
CA ASP A 402 -7.78 -14.94 -33.45
C ASP A 402 -8.69 -13.97 -32.70
N PRO A 403 -9.76 -13.47 -33.34
CA PRO A 403 -10.65 -12.45 -32.74
C PRO A 403 -11.53 -12.97 -31.58
N ARG A 404 -11.45 -14.26 -31.23
CA ARG A 404 -12.08 -14.80 -30.01
C ARG A 404 -11.39 -14.28 -28.76
N PHE A 405 -10.12 -13.87 -28.88
CA PHE A 405 -9.26 -13.37 -27.82
C PHE A 405 -8.88 -11.92 -28.04
N THR A 406 -8.34 -11.32 -26.98
CA THR A 406 -7.85 -9.94 -27.00
C THR A 406 -6.35 -9.87 -26.71
N ASP A 407 -5.72 -8.79 -27.15
CA ASP A 407 -4.35 -8.43 -26.81
C ASP A 407 -4.30 -7.88 -25.38
N ARG A 408 -4.64 -8.72 -24.40
CA ARG A 408 -4.71 -8.43 -22.96
C ARG A 408 -3.86 -9.41 -22.17
N PHE A 409 -3.25 -8.93 -21.11
CA PHE A 409 -2.63 -9.80 -20.11
C PHE A 409 -3.01 -9.39 -18.69
N GLU A 410 -2.93 -10.34 -17.79
CA GLU A 410 -2.88 -10.12 -16.35
C GLU A 410 -1.59 -10.70 -15.79
N LEU A 411 -1.02 -10.01 -14.78
CA LEU A 411 0.16 -10.47 -14.06
C LEU A 411 -0.25 -11.17 -12.78
N PHE A 412 0.16 -12.41 -12.62
CA PHE A 412 -0.05 -13.19 -11.41
C PHE A 412 1.28 -13.42 -10.67
N ILE A 413 1.27 -13.20 -9.37
CA ILE A 413 2.37 -13.52 -8.44
C ILE A 413 1.75 -14.06 -7.15
N VAL A 414 2.23 -15.21 -6.68
CA VAL A 414 1.71 -15.89 -5.47
C VAL A 414 0.20 -16.09 -5.52
N GLY A 415 -0.31 -16.59 -6.66
CA GLY A 415 -1.72 -16.88 -6.87
C GLY A 415 -2.63 -15.66 -6.77
N ARG A 416 -2.16 -14.48 -7.17
CA ARG A 416 -2.93 -13.22 -7.13
C ARG A 416 -2.60 -12.34 -8.32
N GLU A 417 -3.64 -11.73 -8.88
CA GLU A 417 -3.51 -10.67 -9.87
C GLU A 417 -2.84 -9.44 -9.25
N HIS A 418 -1.79 -8.93 -9.88
CA HIS A 418 -1.07 -7.71 -9.52
C HIS A 418 -1.23 -6.59 -10.53
N ALA A 419 -1.41 -6.94 -11.81
CA ALA A 419 -1.59 -5.98 -12.88
C ALA A 419 -2.52 -6.53 -13.96
N ASN A 420 -3.21 -5.62 -14.63
CA ASN A 420 -4.05 -5.88 -15.80
C ASN A 420 -3.70 -4.85 -16.89
N ALA A 421 -3.48 -5.31 -18.11
CA ALA A 421 -3.03 -4.46 -19.19
C ALA A 421 -3.45 -5.01 -20.56
N PHE A 422 -3.60 -4.13 -21.52
CA PHE A 422 -3.97 -4.52 -22.88
C PHE A 422 -3.58 -3.48 -23.92
N THR A 423 -3.57 -3.89 -25.18
CA THR A 423 -3.69 -2.97 -26.29
C THR A 423 -5.10 -2.40 -26.28
N GLU A 424 -5.22 -1.11 -26.21
CA GLU A 424 -6.49 -0.41 -26.03
C GLU A 424 -7.39 -0.54 -27.27
N LEU A 425 -8.67 -0.80 -27.04
CA LEU A 425 -9.66 -0.73 -28.08
C LEU A 425 -9.84 0.72 -28.53
N ASN A 426 -9.41 1.03 -29.76
CA ASN A 426 -9.44 2.37 -30.34
C ASN A 426 -10.39 2.51 -31.53
N ASP A 427 -11.15 1.45 -31.85
CA ASP A 427 -12.23 1.47 -32.83
C ASP A 427 -13.53 1.93 -32.12
N PRO A 428 -14.07 3.12 -32.44
CA PRO A 428 -15.29 3.63 -31.80
C PRO A 428 -16.52 2.78 -32.07
N ILE A 429 -16.57 2.08 -33.23
CA ILE A 429 -17.71 1.25 -33.61
C ILE A 429 -17.71 -0.03 -32.79
N ASP A 430 -16.57 -0.74 -32.73
CA ASP A 430 -16.40 -1.93 -31.87
C ASP A 430 -16.61 -1.58 -30.39
N GLN A 431 -16.09 -0.42 -29.93
CA GLN A 431 -16.29 0.02 -28.55
C GLN A 431 -17.79 0.24 -28.20
N ARG A 432 -18.55 0.84 -29.09
CA ARG A 432 -20.00 1.01 -28.93
C ARG A 432 -20.70 -0.34 -28.83
N GLU A 433 -20.40 -1.27 -29.73
CA GLU A 433 -20.96 -2.62 -29.73
C GLU A 433 -20.65 -3.37 -28.42
N ARG A 434 -19.41 -3.20 -27.87
CA ARG A 434 -19.02 -3.77 -26.57
C ARG A 434 -19.85 -3.19 -25.42
N PHE A 435 -20.03 -1.87 -25.37
CA PHE A 435 -20.86 -1.26 -24.35
C PHE A 435 -22.34 -1.67 -24.46
N GLU A 436 -22.87 -1.83 -25.68
CA GLU A 436 -24.22 -2.36 -25.89
C GLU A 436 -24.37 -3.79 -25.41
N ALA A 437 -23.33 -4.63 -25.58
CA ALA A 437 -23.31 -5.99 -25.05
C ALA A 437 -23.31 -5.97 -23.49
N GLN A 438 -22.50 -5.11 -22.89
CA GLN A 438 -22.47 -4.92 -21.42
C GLN A 438 -23.81 -4.42 -20.86
N LEU A 439 -24.53 -3.54 -21.57
CA LEU A 439 -25.87 -3.12 -21.16
C LEU A 439 -26.86 -4.29 -21.14
N LYS A 440 -26.79 -5.21 -22.10
CA LYS A 440 -27.63 -6.42 -22.11
C LYS A 440 -27.32 -7.35 -20.93
N GLU A 441 -26.05 -7.49 -20.56
CA GLU A 441 -25.65 -8.24 -19.37
C GLU A 441 -26.22 -7.59 -18.10
N ARG A 442 -26.18 -6.26 -18.03
CA ARG A 442 -26.75 -5.51 -16.92
C ARG A 442 -28.26 -5.70 -16.80
N GLU A 443 -28.97 -5.64 -17.91
CA GLU A 443 -30.42 -5.95 -17.95
C GLU A 443 -30.72 -7.40 -17.53
N ALA A 444 -29.79 -8.32 -17.79
CA ALA A 444 -29.87 -9.72 -17.34
C ALA A 444 -29.47 -9.92 -15.86
N GLY A 445 -29.13 -8.86 -15.14
CA GLY A 445 -28.87 -8.87 -13.69
C GLY A 445 -27.39 -8.76 -13.29
N ASN A 446 -26.49 -8.45 -14.21
CA ASN A 446 -25.09 -8.17 -13.88
C ASN A 446 -24.90 -6.67 -13.52
N ASP A 447 -25.10 -6.32 -12.26
CA ASP A 447 -25.00 -4.93 -11.77
C ASP A 447 -23.58 -4.33 -11.90
N GLU A 448 -22.56 -5.14 -12.17
CA GLU A 448 -21.16 -4.74 -12.30
C GLU A 448 -20.77 -4.46 -13.76
N ALA A 449 -21.61 -4.82 -14.74
CA ALA A 449 -21.38 -4.54 -16.14
C ALA A 449 -21.32 -3.03 -16.44
N HIS A 450 -20.53 -2.67 -17.46
CA HIS A 450 -20.31 -1.28 -17.86
C HIS A 450 -21.60 -0.57 -18.29
N LEU A 451 -21.65 0.73 -18.04
CA LEU A 451 -22.67 1.64 -18.61
C LEU A 451 -22.15 2.23 -19.94
N MET A 452 -23.09 2.69 -20.77
CA MET A 452 -22.77 3.44 -21.96
C MET A 452 -22.19 4.82 -21.56
N ASP A 453 -20.99 5.13 -22.06
CA ASP A 453 -20.38 6.46 -21.96
C ASP A 453 -20.27 7.03 -23.40
N GLU A 454 -21.30 7.76 -23.80
CA GLU A 454 -21.42 8.36 -25.14
C GLU A 454 -20.28 9.36 -25.40
N ASP A 455 -19.89 10.15 -24.39
CA ASP A 455 -18.79 11.11 -24.50
C ASP A 455 -17.45 10.41 -24.72
N PHE A 456 -17.24 9.24 -24.12
CA PHE A 456 -16.04 8.46 -24.38
C PHE A 456 -16.02 7.89 -25.80
N VAL A 457 -17.15 7.35 -26.29
CA VAL A 457 -17.25 6.88 -27.67
C VAL A 457 -17.02 8.03 -28.66
N GLU A 458 -17.63 9.19 -28.43
CA GLU A 458 -17.38 10.39 -29.24
C GLU A 458 -15.90 10.81 -29.21
N ALA A 459 -15.24 10.74 -28.06
CA ALA A 459 -13.80 11.02 -27.97
C ALA A 459 -12.98 10.08 -28.87
N LEU A 460 -13.32 8.79 -28.92
CA LEU A 460 -12.66 7.83 -29.81
C LEU A 460 -12.88 8.16 -31.30
N GLU A 461 -14.02 8.74 -31.66
CA GLU A 461 -14.31 9.17 -33.03
C GLU A 461 -13.39 10.31 -33.52
N TYR A 462 -12.82 11.11 -32.59
CA TYR A 462 -11.75 12.07 -32.94
C TYR A 462 -10.40 11.41 -33.22
N GLY A 463 -10.26 10.12 -32.89
CA GLY A 463 -9.06 9.30 -33.16
C GLY A 463 -8.16 9.15 -31.96
N MET A 464 -8.17 7.96 -31.38
CA MET A 464 -7.17 7.53 -30.40
C MET A 464 -6.05 6.78 -31.11
N PRO A 465 -4.77 7.14 -30.95
CA PRO A 465 -3.68 6.35 -31.54
C PRO A 465 -3.67 4.93 -30.96
N PRO A 466 -3.02 3.97 -31.63
CA PRO A 466 -2.71 2.69 -31.00
C PRO A 466 -2.05 2.93 -29.64
N THR A 467 -2.56 2.32 -28.60
CA THR A 467 -2.16 2.65 -27.22
C THR A 467 -2.07 1.38 -26.39
N GLY A 468 -1.03 1.26 -25.58
CA GLY A 468 -0.93 0.27 -24.52
C GLY A 468 -1.32 0.89 -23.18
N GLY A 469 -2.13 0.18 -22.41
CA GLY A 469 -2.56 0.61 -21.08
C GLY A 469 -2.25 -0.42 -20.00
N LEU A 470 -2.05 0.04 -18.77
CA LEU A 470 -1.68 -0.77 -17.60
C LEU A 470 -2.35 -0.24 -16.34
N GLY A 471 -2.94 -1.14 -15.56
CA GLY A 471 -3.33 -0.89 -14.18
C GLY A 471 -2.55 -1.78 -13.23
N ILE A 472 -1.97 -1.21 -12.17
CA ILE A 472 -1.31 -1.95 -11.08
C ILE A 472 -1.96 -1.58 -9.75
N GLY A 473 -2.36 -2.60 -8.98
CA GLY A 473 -2.78 -2.42 -7.59
C GLY A 473 -1.59 -2.12 -6.69
N ILE A 474 -1.42 -0.85 -6.30
CA ILE A 474 -0.29 -0.43 -5.45
C ILE A 474 -0.32 -1.12 -4.10
N ASP A 475 -1.49 -1.29 -3.49
CA ASP A 475 -1.60 -1.98 -2.20
C ASP A 475 -1.12 -3.44 -2.30
N ARG A 476 -1.47 -4.15 -3.37
CA ARG A 476 -0.99 -5.53 -3.62
C ARG A 476 0.52 -5.57 -3.86
N LEU A 477 1.07 -4.63 -4.63
CA LEU A 477 2.52 -4.52 -4.84
C LEU A 477 3.26 -4.25 -3.52
N VAL A 478 2.74 -3.37 -2.67
CA VAL A 478 3.31 -3.11 -1.35
C VAL A 478 3.22 -4.34 -0.46
N MET A 479 2.09 -5.07 -0.46
CA MET A 479 1.98 -6.35 0.27
C MET A 479 3.07 -7.32 -0.14
N LEU A 480 3.29 -7.49 -1.45
CA LEU A 480 4.32 -8.36 -2.00
C LEU A 480 5.72 -7.96 -1.54
N LEU A 481 6.09 -6.69 -1.71
CA LEU A 481 7.44 -6.18 -1.42
C LEU A 481 7.73 -6.01 0.08
N THR A 482 6.71 -6.04 0.95
CA THR A 482 6.85 -5.93 2.41
C THR A 482 6.49 -7.22 3.15
N ASN A 483 6.26 -8.30 2.44
CA ASN A 483 5.83 -9.59 3.01
C ASN A 483 4.59 -9.44 3.93
N ALA A 484 3.64 -8.60 3.52
CA ALA A 484 2.42 -8.35 4.29
C ALA A 484 1.28 -9.26 3.82
N PRO A 485 0.69 -10.11 4.68
CA PRO A 485 -0.32 -11.08 4.27
C PRO A 485 -1.70 -10.47 4.01
N SER A 486 -1.97 -9.28 4.54
CA SER A 486 -3.26 -8.61 4.45
C SER A 486 -3.14 -7.18 3.94
N ILE A 487 -4.11 -6.76 3.11
CA ILE A 487 -4.20 -5.37 2.64
C ILE A 487 -4.31 -4.37 3.81
N ARG A 488 -4.86 -4.79 4.95
CA ARG A 488 -4.97 -3.97 6.17
C ARG A 488 -3.60 -3.67 6.80
N ASP A 489 -2.59 -4.49 6.55
CA ASP A 489 -1.24 -4.26 7.05
C ASP A 489 -0.52 -3.14 6.30
N VAL A 490 -0.93 -2.87 5.05
CA VAL A 490 -0.34 -1.85 4.18
C VAL A 490 -1.19 -0.59 4.02
N LEU A 491 -2.37 -0.57 4.62
CA LEU A 491 -3.23 0.62 4.74
C LEU A 491 -3.10 1.22 6.14
N LEU A 492 -2.82 2.53 6.23
CA LEU A 492 -2.71 3.21 7.52
C LEU A 492 -4.01 3.11 8.32
N PHE A 493 -5.15 3.37 7.69
CA PHE A 493 -6.47 3.33 8.29
C PHE A 493 -7.42 2.51 7.41
N PRO A 494 -7.38 1.16 7.51
CA PRO A 494 -8.27 0.30 6.74
C PRO A 494 -9.72 0.45 7.23
N GLN A 495 -10.67 0.21 6.32
CA GLN A 495 -12.07 0.18 6.68
C GLN A 495 -12.33 -1.02 7.62
N MET A 496 -12.94 -0.73 8.76
CA MET A 496 -13.27 -1.73 9.78
C MET A 496 -14.78 -1.74 10.06
N ARG A 497 -15.32 -2.93 10.35
CA ARG A 497 -16.71 -3.02 10.82
C ARG A 497 -16.86 -2.20 12.11
N GLN A 498 -18.00 -1.52 12.27
CA GLN A 498 -18.34 -0.89 13.54
C GLN A 498 -18.45 -1.95 14.63
N ARG A 499 -18.00 -1.60 15.85
CA ARG A 499 -18.17 -2.44 17.05
C ARG A 499 -19.59 -2.39 17.54
#